data_e4702e9f3a33052d03a5717241b4ef3d
#
_entry.id   e4702e9f3a33052d03a5717241b4ef3d
#
_cell.length_a   1.000
_cell.length_b   1.000
_cell.length_c   1.000
_cell.angle_alpha   90.00
_cell.angle_beta   90.00
_cell.angle_gamma   90.00
#
_symmetry.space_group_name_H-M   'P 1'
#
loop_
_entity.id
_entity.type
_entity.pdbx_description
1 polymer ?
#
loop_
_entity_poly.entity_id
_entity_poly.type
_entity_poly.pdbx_seq_one_letter_code
_entity_poly.pdbx_strand_id
1 'polypeptide(L)'
;PAGVTKLFVEAWGGGGGGAAGGGGGGGGYAATEWTVTPGAAVAINIGEGGEGASTPAGDGENAGNTTVTIGAIVLTAYGGQGAYAGSGGFGGRFNVNSGALMPYGQSGAAGESSREVYGAYSSTIFYTAVTYGKGGMAGNTSIENSNGGFRSVNNSSLVNIKLIYGKNGTEPGGGGGGDGTGISGNYGGPGLVIIHY
;
A
#
# COMPACT_ATOMS: atom_id res chain seq x y z
N PRO A 1 -9.50 4.67 -30.07
CA PRO A 1 -10.57 5.03 -30.99
C PRO A 1 -10.08 5.96 -32.09
N ALA A 2 -10.73 5.92 -33.27
CA ALA A 2 -10.37 6.80 -34.37
C ALA A 2 -10.63 8.28 -33.96
N GLY A 3 -9.71 9.19 -34.35
CA GLY A 3 -9.82 10.60 -34.09
C GLY A 3 -9.36 11.09 -32.69
N VAL A 4 -8.97 10.21 -31.79
CA VAL A 4 -8.44 10.62 -30.50
C VAL A 4 -7.05 11.23 -30.66
N THR A 5 -6.89 12.48 -30.22
CA THR A 5 -5.64 13.25 -30.29
C THR A 5 -5.11 13.64 -28.91
N LYS A 6 -5.90 13.41 -27.85
CA LYS A 6 -5.53 13.65 -26.45
C LYS A 6 -5.99 12.51 -25.55
N LEU A 7 -5.19 12.18 -24.56
CA LEU A 7 -5.51 11.22 -23.50
C LEU A 7 -5.20 11.89 -22.15
N PHE A 8 -6.09 11.73 -21.18
CA PHE A 8 -5.76 11.95 -19.79
C PHE A 8 -5.57 10.57 -19.11
N VAL A 9 -4.40 10.35 -18.55
CA VAL A 9 -4.01 9.05 -17.99
C VAL A 9 -3.74 9.20 -16.51
N GLU A 10 -4.33 8.31 -15.74
CA GLU A 10 -4.12 8.15 -14.30
C GLU A 10 -3.57 6.76 -14.02
N ALA A 11 -2.60 6.65 -13.14
CA ALA A 11 -1.99 5.39 -12.74
C ALA A 11 -1.70 5.36 -11.24
N TRP A 12 -1.94 4.21 -10.63
CA TRP A 12 -1.60 3.91 -9.24
C TRP A 12 -0.65 2.72 -9.20
N GLY A 13 0.44 2.81 -8.45
CA GLY A 13 1.31 1.68 -8.14
C GLY A 13 0.65 0.69 -7.19
N GLY A 14 1.15 -0.52 -7.09
CA GLY A 14 0.70 -1.50 -6.11
C GLY A 14 1.04 -1.08 -4.67
N GLY A 15 0.31 -1.55 -3.69
CA GLY A 15 0.59 -1.38 -2.27
C GLY A 15 1.53 -2.46 -1.74
N GLY A 16 2.46 -2.12 -0.86
CA GLY A 16 3.39 -3.05 -0.22
C GLY A 16 2.70 -4.03 0.74
N GLY A 17 3.29 -5.19 0.93
CA GLY A 17 2.84 -6.20 1.87
C GLY A 17 3.11 -5.81 3.33
N GLY A 18 2.24 -6.23 4.24
CA GLY A 18 2.43 -6.10 5.69
C GLY A 18 3.42 -7.13 6.23
N ALA A 19 4.04 -6.84 7.36
CA ALA A 19 4.85 -7.77 8.17
C ALA A 19 4.06 -8.21 9.40
N ALA A 20 4.66 -9.04 10.25
CA ALA A 20 4.04 -9.52 11.50
C ALA A 20 3.67 -8.37 12.48
N GLY A 21 4.17 -7.18 12.32
CA GLY A 21 3.90 -6.04 13.20
C GLY A 21 3.64 -4.73 12.47
N GLY A 22 4.24 -4.53 11.30
CA GLY A 22 4.14 -3.31 10.50
C GLY A 22 3.20 -3.44 9.31
N GLY A 23 2.54 -2.34 8.93
CA GLY A 23 1.76 -2.27 7.70
C GLY A 23 2.61 -1.85 6.49
N GLY A 24 2.34 -2.39 5.31
CA GLY A 24 2.99 -1.98 4.06
C GLY A 24 2.62 -0.56 3.63
N GLY A 25 3.47 0.09 2.87
CA GLY A 25 3.22 1.40 2.28
C GLY A 25 2.23 1.35 1.12
N GLY A 26 1.47 2.42 0.92
CA GLY A 26 0.57 2.58 -0.23
C GLY A 26 1.34 2.90 -1.50
N GLY A 27 0.81 2.53 -2.67
CA GLY A 27 1.34 2.89 -3.97
C GLY A 27 1.25 4.39 -4.28
N GLY A 28 2.16 4.90 -5.10
CA GLY A 28 2.13 6.25 -5.61
C GLY A 28 1.05 6.44 -6.67
N TYR A 29 0.65 7.68 -6.89
CA TYR A 29 -0.25 8.10 -7.95
C TYR A 29 0.46 9.01 -8.93
N ALA A 30 0.23 8.83 -10.23
CA ALA A 30 0.71 9.69 -11.28
C ALA A 30 -0.39 9.95 -12.33
N ALA A 31 -0.52 11.18 -12.78
CA ALA A 31 -1.47 11.55 -13.84
C ALA A 31 -0.86 12.57 -14.81
N THR A 32 -1.29 12.51 -16.06
CA THR A 32 -0.92 13.51 -17.06
C THR A 32 -1.84 13.49 -18.27
N GLU A 33 -1.87 14.64 -19.00
CA GLU A 33 -2.45 14.73 -20.33
C GLU A 33 -1.36 14.52 -21.39
N TRP A 34 -1.66 13.72 -22.40
CA TRP A 34 -0.79 13.47 -23.55
C TRP A 34 -1.48 13.84 -24.86
N THR A 35 -0.74 14.51 -25.72
CA THR A 35 -1.11 14.60 -27.15
C THR A 35 -0.65 13.32 -27.85
N VAL A 36 -1.57 12.67 -28.56
CA VAL A 36 -1.31 11.39 -29.22
C VAL A 36 -1.69 11.46 -30.70
N THR A 37 -1.02 10.67 -31.52
CA THR A 37 -1.46 10.43 -32.91
C THR A 37 -2.54 9.35 -32.88
N PRO A 38 -3.68 9.54 -33.61
CA PRO A 38 -4.68 8.49 -33.71
C PRO A 38 -4.07 7.14 -34.15
N GLY A 39 -4.38 6.09 -33.41
CA GLY A 39 -3.80 4.76 -33.64
C GLY A 39 -2.45 4.49 -32.95
N ALA A 40 -1.90 5.45 -32.23
CA ALA A 40 -0.70 5.20 -31.41
C ALA A 40 -0.94 4.07 -30.39
N ALA A 41 0.05 3.19 -30.25
CA ALA A 41 0.00 2.11 -29.26
C ALA A 41 0.28 2.65 -27.86
N VAL A 42 -0.51 2.21 -26.90
CA VAL A 42 -0.32 2.48 -25.46
C VAL A 42 0.09 1.18 -24.80
N ALA A 43 1.30 1.13 -24.26
CA ALA A 43 1.76 -0.03 -23.46
C ALA A 43 1.45 0.21 -21.98
N ILE A 44 0.78 -0.72 -21.34
CA ILE A 44 0.36 -0.64 -19.94
C ILE A 44 0.92 -1.85 -19.20
N ASN A 45 1.57 -1.58 -18.05
CA ASN A 45 1.93 -2.59 -17.08
C ASN A 45 1.35 -2.18 -15.73
N ILE A 46 0.53 -3.02 -15.11
CA ILE A 46 -0.09 -2.77 -13.81
C ILE A 46 0.74 -3.48 -12.75
N GLY A 47 1.18 -2.73 -11.73
CA GLY A 47 1.95 -3.27 -10.62
C GLY A 47 1.10 -4.17 -9.73
N GLU A 48 1.61 -5.32 -9.40
CA GLU A 48 0.99 -6.22 -8.42
C GLU A 48 1.19 -5.68 -6.99
N GLY A 49 0.30 -6.04 -6.08
CA GLY A 49 0.47 -5.79 -4.65
C GLY A 49 1.60 -6.66 -4.09
N GLY A 50 2.31 -6.15 -3.10
CA GLY A 50 3.35 -6.91 -2.40
C GLY A 50 2.75 -8.02 -1.53
N GLU A 51 3.41 -9.17 -1.48
CA GLU A 51 2.99 -10.26 -0.60
C GLU A 51 3.24 -9.91 0.87
N GLY A 52 2.34 -10.33 1.75
CA GLY A 52 2.54 -10.23 3.18
C GLY A 52 3.58 -11.23 3.68
N ALA A 53 4.23 -10.92 4.80
CA ALA A 53 5.18 -11.82 5.43
C ALA A 53 4.56 -13.20 5.69
N SER A 54 5.26 -14.26 5.31
CA SER A 54 4.83 -15.64 5.49
C SER A 54 5.27 -16.26 6.83
N THR A 55 6.11 -15.55 7.59
CA THR A 55 6.64 -16.00 8.89
C THR A 55 6.58 -14.90 9.95
N PRO A 56 6.60 -15.24 11.25
CA PRO A 56 6.52 -14.26 12.35
C PRO A 56 7.63 -13.21 12.38
N ALA A 57 8.78 -13.52 11.80
CA ALA A 57 9.92 -12.61 11.72
C ALA A 57 10.19 -12.16 10.26
N GLY A 58 9.28 -12.48 9.35
CA GLY A 58 9.42 -12.12 7.94
C GLY A 58 9.02 -10.69 7.65
N ASP A 59 9.52 -10.22 6.53
CA ASP A 59 9.18 -8.91 5.97
C ASP A 59 8.08 -9.05 4.92
N GLY A 60 7.28 -8.01 4.75
CA GLY A 60 6.39 -7.89 3.62
C GLY A 60 7.19 -7.56 2.35
N GLU A 61 6.68 -7.96 1.20
CA GLU A 61 7.32 -7.67 -0.08
C GLU A 61 6.97 -6.27 -0.61
N ASN A 62 7.90 -5.70 -1.39
CA ASN A 62 7.64 -4.47 -2.13
C ASN A 62 6.65 -4.76 -3.26
N ALA A 63 5.77 -3.80 -3.52
CA ALA A 63 4.83 -3.89 -4.64
C ALA A 63 5.46 -3.52 -5.98
N GLY A 64 4.79 -3.96 -7.05
CA GLY A 64 5.14 -3.64 -8.42
C GLY A 64 4.81 -2.19 -8.79
N ASN A 65 5.57 -1.66 -9.76
CA ASN A 65 5.31 -0.36 -10.36
C ASN A 65 4.26 -0.48 -11.46
N THR A 66 3.36 0.50 -11.54
CA THR A 66 2.47 0.67 -12.69
C THR A 66 3.10 1.64 -13.67
N THR A 67 3.19 1.25 -14.94
CA THR A 67 3.75 2.10 -15.99
C THR A 67 2.80 2.20 -17.17
N VAL A 68 2.71 3.40 -17.76
CA VAL A 68 2.02 3.64 -19.02
C VAL A 68 3.00 4.31 -19.97
N THR A 69 3.16 3.74 -21.17
CA THR A 69 4.15 4.20 -22.16
C THR A 69 3.46 4.49 -23.50
N ILE A 70 3.72 5.67 -24.05
CA ILE A 70 3.31 6.07 -25.40
C ILE A 70 4.51 6.67 -26.13
N GLY A 71 5.05 5.98 -27.12
CA GLY A 71 6.27 6.38 -27.79
C GLY A 71 7.45 6.48 -26.81
N ALA A 72 8.05 7.66 -26.67
CA ALA A 72 9.14 7.91 -25.74
C ALA A 72 8.68 8.43 -24.35
N ILE A 73 7.39 8.66 -24.15
CA ILE A 73 6.86 9.21 -22.90
C ILE A 73 6.46 8.08 -21.98
N VAL A 74 6.93 8.13 -20.73
CA VAL A 74 6.66 7.11 -19.69
C VAL A 74 6.08 7.81 -18.46
N LEU A 75 4.94 7.35 -18.01
CA LEU A 75 4.36 7.66 -16.70
C LEU A 75 4.57 6.46 -15.79
N THR A 76 5.11 6.70 -14.59
CA THR A 76 5.37 5.65 -13.60
C THR A 76 4.77 6.04 -12.27
N ALA A 77 3.89 5.19 -11.74
CA ALA A 77 3.46 5.18 -10.36
C ALA A 77 4.19 4.03 -9.65
N TYR A 78 5.06 4.36 -8.71
CA TYR A 78 5.87 3.36 -8.01
C TYR A 78 5.04 2.62 -6.97
N GLY A 79 5.32 1.34 -6.80
CA GLY A 79 4.75 0.53 -5.73
C GLY A 79 5.19 1.00 -4.34
N GLY A 80 4.38 0.75 -3.34
CA GLY A 80 4.72 0.91 -1.93
C GLY A 80 5.72 -0.15 -1.48
N GLN A 81 6.52 0.18 -0.46
CA GLN A 81 7.45 -0.77 0.13
C GLN A 81 6.73 -1.70 1.12
N GLY A 82 7.20 -2.92 1.20
CA GLY A 82 6.79 -3.85 2.24
C GLY A 82 7.18 -3.37 3.64
N ALA A 83 6.46 -3.81 4.64
CA ALA A 83 6.81 -3.57 6.03
C ALA A 83 8.03 -4.42 6.42
N TYR A 84 8.84 -3.92 7.34
CA TYR A 84 10.00 -4.61 7.90
C TYR A 84 9.76 -4.89 9.39
N ALA A 85 9.62 -6.15 9.76
CA ALA A 85 9.30 -6.55 11.14
C ALA A 85 8.17 -5.72 11.76
N GLY A 86 8.42 -4.93 12.80
CA GLY A 86 7.46 -4.05 13.46
C GLY A 86 7.33 -2.65 12.85
N SER A 87 8.10 -2.32 11.80
CA SER A 87 8.12 -1.00 11.14
C SER A 87 7.24 -0.96 9.91
N GLY A 88 6.54 0.16 9.69
CA GLY A 88 5.76 0.36 8.48
C GLY A 88 6.62 0.59 7.24
N GLY A 89 6.15 0.12 6.07
CA GLY A 89 6.78 0.35 4.77
C GLY A 89 6.56 1.77 4.26
N PHE A 90 7.49 2.29 3.46
CA PHE A 90 7.34 3.61 2.85
C PHE A 90 6.35 3.60 1.68
N GLY A 91 5.63 4.71 1.50
CA GLY A 91 4.75 4.90 0.35
C GLY A 91 5.52 5.03 -0.97
N GLY A 92 4.90 4.56 -2.06
CA GLY A 92 5.40 4.67 -3.40
C GLY A 92 5.44 6.12 -3.88
N ARG A 93 6.38 6.44 -4.75
CA ARG A 93 6.54 7.75 -5.39
C ARG A 93 5.88 7.76 -6.76
N PHE A 94 6.10 8.83 -7.52
CA PHE A 94 5.68 8.92 -8.92
C PHE A 94 6.77 9.57 -9.78
N ASN A 95 6.73 9.28 -11.07
CA ASN A 95 7.56 9.93 -12.07
C ASN A 95 6.79 10.12 -13.38
N VAL A 96 6.90 11.30 -13.96
CA VAL A 96 6.35 11.60 -15.29
C VAL A 96 7.48 12.21 -16.12
N ASN A 97 7.88 11.53 -17.17
CA ASN A 97 8.97 12.01 -18.04
C ASN A 97 8.62 13.31 -18.76
N SER A 98 9.65 14.02 -19.24
CA SER A 98 9.50 15.22 -20.08
C SER A 98 8.64 14.96 -21.33
N GLY A 99 7.76 15.87 -21.65
CA GLY A 99 6.80 15.75 -22.78
C GLY A 99 5.35 15.61 -22.34
N ALA A 100 5.08 15.43 -21.05
CA ALA A 100 3.76 15.50 -20.46
C ALA A 100 3.26 16.96 -20.41
N LEU A 101 2.00 17.21 -20.78
CA LEU A 101 1.44 18.57 -20.81
C LEU A 101 1.10 19.09 -19.41
N MET A 102 0.61 18.22 -18.53
CA MET A 102 0.20 18.57 -17.16
C MET A 102 0.59 17.42 -16.21
N PRO A 103 1.88 17.29 -15.83
CA PRO A 103 2.29 16.24 -14.92
C PRO A 103 1.76 16.53 -13.51
N TYR A 104 1.07 15.57 -12.93
CA TYR A 104 0.59 15.61 -11.55
C TYR A 104 0.89 14.28 -10.88
N GLY A 105 1.12 14.30 -9.57
CA GLY A 105 1.30 13.08 -8.83
C GLY A 105 1.28 13.29 -7.32
N GLN A 106 1.04 12.23 -6.61
CA GLN A 106 1.03 12.18 -5.16
C GLN A 106 1.67 10.88 -4.68
N SER A 107 2.60 10.98 -3.74
CA SER A 107 3.15 9.79 -3.09
C SER A 107 2.08 9.09 -2.24
N GLY A 108 2.16 7.77 -2.19
CA GLY A 108 1.38 6.99 -1.24
C GLY A 108 1.82 7.29 0.20
N ALA A 109 0.95 7.03 1.15
CA ALA A 109 1.27 7.15 2.57
C ALA A 109 2.14 5.97 3.02
N ALA A 110 3.01 6.20 4.00
CA ALA A 110 3.70 5.12 4.68
C ALA A 110 2.70 4.26 5.48
N GLY A 111 3.00 2.98 5.63
CA GLY A 111 2.32 2.12 6.58
C GLY A 111 2.69 2.51 8.03
N GLU A 112 1.83 2.15 8.97
CA GLU A 112 2.08 2.39 10.39
C GLU A 112 2.98 1.29 10.96
N SER A 113 3.78 1.65 11.96
CA SER A 113 4.54 0.69 12.77
C SER A 113 3.64 0.09 13.87
N SER A 114 4.00 -1.09 14.37
CA SER A 114 3.35 -1.64 15.57
C SER A 114 3.60 -0.74 16.78
N ARG A 115 2.60 -0.67 17.65
CA ARG A 115 2.68 0.10 18.89
C ARG A 115 2.27 -0.75 20.08
N GLU A 116 3.15 -0.85 21.06
CA GLU A 116 2.78 -1.40 22.36
C GLU A 116 2.17 -0.30 23.24
N VAL A 117 1.02 -0.59 23.80
CA VAL A 117 0.36 0.29 24.77
C VAL A 117 0.36 -0.44 26.11
N TYR A 118 1.16 0.07 27.05
CA TYR A 118 1.17 -0.43 28.42
C TYR A 118 0.11 0.29 29.24
N GLY A 119 -0.87 -0.45 29.74
CA GLY A 119 -1.84 0.04 30.71
C GLY A 119 -1.60 -0.62 32.05
N ALA A 120 -1.23 0.13 33.09
CA ALA A 120 -1.20 -0.35 34.46
C ALA A 120 -2.53 -0.07 35.13
N TYR A 121 -3.30 -1.08 35.42
CA TYR A 121 -4.50 -0.97 36.25
C TYR A 121 -4.35 -1.88 37.46
N SER A 122 -4.14 -1.27 38.63
CA SER A 122 -4.01 -1.90 39.93
C SER A 122 -2.82 -2.87 40.08
N SER A 123 -2.35 -3.06 41.28
CA SER A 123 -1.10 -3.72 41.65
C SER A 123 -0.98 -5.22 41.27
N THR A 124 -1.94 -5.78 40.57
CA THR A 124 -1.99 -7.22 40.25
C THR A 124 -2.41 -7.59 38.83
N ILE A 125 -2.78 -6.64 37.98
CA ILE A 125 -3.23 -6.93 36.61
C ILE A 125 -2.50 -6.02 35.62
N PHE A 126 -1.58 -6.58 34.83
CA PHE A 126 -0.94 -5.90 33.70
C PHE A 126 -1.67 -6.26 32.40
N TYR A 127 -2.21 -5.25 31.71
CA TYR A 127 -2.70 -5.40 30.37
C TYR A 127 -1.67 -4.87 29.40
N THR A 128 -1.19 -5.71 28.52
CA THR A 128 -0.40 -5.27 27.37
C THR A 128 -1.29 -5.36 26.15
N ALA A 129 -1.61 -4.21 25.56
CA ALA A 129 -2.28 -4.15 24.28
C ALA A 129 -1.24 -3.84 23.20
N VAL A 130 -1.15 -4.67 22.19
CA VAL A 130 -0.31 -4.43 21.01
C VAL A 130 -1.22 -4.11 19.85
N THR A 131 -1.08 -2.92 19.28
CA THR A 131 -1.72 -2.56 18.02
C THR A 131 -0.72 -2.76 16.91
N TYR A 132 -1.14 -3.44 15.86
CA TYR A 132 -0.32 -3.69 14.68
C TYR A 132 -0.57 -2.64 13.63
N GLY A 133 0.45 -2.30 12.86
CA GLY A 133 0.43 -1.17 11.95
C GLY A 133 -0.60 -1.32 10.82
N LYS A 134 -1.33 -0.24 10.54
CA LYS A 134 -2.21 -0.17 9.36
C LYS A 134 -1.38 -0.03 8.10
N GLY A 135 -1.89 -0.53 6.98
CA GLY A 135 -1.31 -0.27 5.67
C GLY A 135 -1.43 1.20 5.27
N GLY A 136 -0.50 1.68 4.45
CA GLY A 136 -0.52 3.06 3.92
C GLY A 136 -1.55 3.25 2.81
N MET A 137 -2.12 4.46 2.68
CA MET A 137 -3.02 4.83 1.57
C MET A 137 -2.26 4.98 0.25
N ALA A 138 -2.87 4.55 -0.85
CA ALA A 138 -2.41 4.95 -2.16
C ALA A 138 -2.53 6.47 -2.35
N GLY A 139 -1.66 7.06 -3.16
CA GLY A 139 -1.75 8.47 -3.53
C GLY A 139 -3.10 8.77 -4.20
N ASN A 140 -3.62 9.97 -3.96
CA ASN A 140 -4.89 10.46 -4.53
C ASN A 140 -6.11 9.54 -4.31
N THR A 141 -6.17 8.87 -3.17
CA THR A 141 -7.35 8.11 -2.75
C THR A 141 -7.82 8.58 -1.38
N SER A 142 -9.12 8.54 -1.16
CA SER A 142 -9.75 8.75 0.14
C SER A 142 -10.23 7.43 0.77
N ILE A 143 -9.90 6.31 0.15
CA ILE A 143 -10.34 5.00 0.60
C ILE A 143 -9.53 4.61 1.84
N GLU A 144 -10.23 4.27 2.91
CA GLU A 144 -9.59 3.80 4.13
C GLU A 144 -8.80 2.51 3.86
N ASN A 145 -7.63 2.46 4.43
CA ASN A 145 -6.65 1.39 4.25
C ASN A 145 -7.00 0.14 5.03
N SER A 146 -6.24 -0.89 4.74
CA SER A 146 -6.25 -2.11 5.54
C SER A 146 -5.97 -1.79 7.01
N ASN A 147 -6.89 -2.15 7.89
CA ASN A 147 -6.67 -2.05 9.31
C ASN A 147 -5.60 -3.05 9.76
N GLY A 148 -4.69 -2.61 10.60
CA GLY A 148 -3.78 -3.49 11.33
C GLY A 148 -4.53 -4.38 12.31
N GLY A 149 -3.95 -5.52 12.65
CA GLY A 149 -4.44 -6.41 13.69
C GLY A 149 -4.32 -5.79 15.09
N PHE A 150 -5.02 -6.36 16.04
CA PHE A 150 -4.95 -6.00 17.45
C PHE A 150 -4.79 -7.27 18.30
N ARG A 151 -3.87 -7.23 19.24
CA ARG A 151 -3.70 -8.29 20.25
C ARG A 151 -3.78 -7.69 21.64
N SER A 152 -4.66 -8.21 22.49
CA SER A 152 -4.69 -7.90 23.92
C SER A 152 -4.33 -9.16 24.70
N VAL A 153 -3.37 -9.04 25.59
CA VAL A 153 -2.95 -10.14 26.50
C VAL A 153 -3.23 -9.69 27.93
N ASN A 154 -4.05 -10.46 28.64
CA ASN A 154 -4.24 -10.31 30.07
C ASN A 154 -3.29 -11.26 30.80
N ASN A 155 -2.38 -10.72 31.62
CA ASN A 155 -1.31 -11.48 32.24
C ASN A 155 -1.74 -12.23 33.52
N SER A 156 -2.97 -12.08 34.01
CA SER A 156 -3.45 -12.74 35.24
C SER A 156 -4.18 -14.07 35.03
N SER A 157 -4.58 -14.35 33.79
CA SER A 157 -5.15 -15.64 33.38
C SER A 157 -5.18 -15.67 31.87
N LEU A 158 -4.61 -16.65 31.23
CA LEU A 158 -4.55 -16.88 29.77
C LEU A 158 -5.94 -16.99 29.08
N VAL A 159 -7.00 -16.46 29.68
CA VAL A 159 -8.39 -16.79 29.33
C VAL A 159 -9.05 -15.80 28.38
N ASN A 160 -8.47 -14.62 28.12
CA ASN A 160 -9.11 -13.65 27.20
C ASN A 160 -8.08 -12.99 26.27
N ILE A 161 -7.55 -13.76 25.34
CA ILE A 161 -6.81 -13.21 24.19
C ILE A 161 -7.83 -12.83 23.12
N LYS A 162 -8.05 -11.53 22.92
CA LYS A 162 -8.80 -11.05 21.76
C LYS A 162 -7.82 -10.82 20.62
N LEU A 163 -7.87 -11.67 19.62
CA LEU A 163 -7.11 -11.51 18.38
C LEU A 163 -8.02 -10.83 17.34
N ILE A 164 -7.53 -9.77 16.74
CA ILE A 164 -8.14 -9.16 15.56
C ILE A 164 -7.09 -9.25 14.46
N TYR A 165 -7.46 -9.91 13.38
CA TYR A 165 -6.59 -10.06 12.22
C TYR A 165 -6.48 -8.74 11.44
N GLY A 166 -5.32 -8.48 10.88
CA GLY A 166 -5.13 -7.42 9.88
C GLY A 166 -5.92 -7.71 8.60
N LYS A 167 -5.96 -6.77 7.69
CA LYS A 167 -6.64 -6.89 6.39
C LYS A 167 -5.70 -6.65 5.24
N ASN A 168 -6.01 -7.27 4.11
CA ASN A 168 -5.34 -6.96 2.85
C ASN A 168 -5.58 -5.51 2.43
N GLY A 169 -4.64 -4.94 1.71
CA GLY A 169 -4.78 -3.65 1.08
C GLY A 169 -5.90 -3.65 0.04
N THR A 170 -6.55 -2.50 -0.11
CA THR A 170 -7.62 -2.30 -1.09
C THR A 170 -7.06 -1.77 -2.41
N GLU A 171 -7.74 -2.02 -3.51
CA GLU A 171 -7.48 -1.39 -4.81
C GLU A 171 -8.01 0.07 -4.79
N PRO A 172 -7.30 1.02 -5.43
CA PRO A 172 -5.97 0.87 -6.00
C PRO A 172 -4.85 1.02 -4.95
N GLY A 173 -3.88 0.13 -4.96
CA GLY A 173 -2.57 0.30 -4.34
C GLY A 173 -2.52 0.49 -2.81
N GLY A 174 -3.56 0.12 -2.05
CA GLY A 174 -3.50 0.19 -0.59
C GLY A 174 -2.50 -0.82 0.00
N GLY A 175 -1.73 -0.43 1.02
CA GLY A 175 -0.78 -1.31 1.71
C GLY A 175 -1.48 -2.37 2.57
N GLY A 176 -0.89 -3.55 2.72
CA GLY A 176 -1.37 -4.61 3.60
C GLY A 176 -1.16 -4.27 5.09
N GLY A 177 -2.12 -4.59 5.94
CA GLY A 177 -1.99 -4.40 7.40
C GLY A 177 -1.07 -5.43 8.05
N GLY A 178 -0.45 -5.07 9.19
CA GLY A 178 0.26 -6.01 10.04
C GLY A 178 -0.70 -6.98 10.74
N ASP A 179 -0.27 -8.22 10.98
CA ASP A 179 -1.10 -9.24 11.63
C ASP A 179 -0.78 -9.39 13.11
N GLY A 180 -1.82 -9.36 13.94
CA GLY A 180 -1.75 -9.51 15.39
C GLY A 180 -1.42 -10.91 15.90
N THR A 181 -1.48 -11.92 15.05
CA THR A 181 -1.14 -13.30 15.44
C THR A 181 0.36 -13.55 15.45
N GLY A 182 1.16 -12.66 14.86
CA GLY A 182 2.60 -12.82 14.71
C GLY A 182 2.98 -13.96 13.76
N ILE A 183 2.06 -14.40 12.90
CA ILE A 183 2.28 -15.53 12.00
C ILE A 183 2.51 -15.08 10.57
N SER A 184 1.80 -14.05 10.11
CA SER A 184 1.89 -13.57 8.73
C SER A 184 1.52 -12.08 8.61
N GLY A 185 1.93 -11.45 7.54
CA GLY A 185 1.43 -10.15 7.13
C GLY A 185 0.32 -10.28 6.07
N ASN A 186 -0.33 -9.17 5.75
CA ASN A 186 -1.39 -9.12 4.76
C ASN A 186 -0.87 -8.57 3.43
N TYR A 187 -1.49 -8.98 2.32
CA TYR A 187 -1.13 -8.53 0.98
C TYR A 187 -1.48 -7.06 0.76
N GLY A 188 -0.67 -6.36 -0.02
CA GLY A 188 -1.04 -5.07 -0.58
C GLY A 188 -2.03 -5.22 -1.73
N GLY A 189 -2.77 -4.16 -2.05
CA GLY A 189 -3.66 -4.10 -3.20
C GLY A 189 -2.90 -3.87 -4.50
N PRO A 190 -3.41 -4.34 -5.65
CA PRO A 190 -2.81 -4.07 -6.95
C PRO A 190 -2.93 -2.61 -7.35
N GLY A 191 -2.14 -2.19 -8.32
CA GLY A 191 -2.25 -0.90 -8.99
C GLY A 191 -3.47 -0.81 -9.90
N LEU A 192 -3.64 0.36 -10.51
CA LEU A 192 -4.75 0.64 -11.45
C LEU A 192 -4.27 1.61 -12.53
N VAL A 193 -4.87 1.54 -13.71
CA VAL A 193 -4.74 2.54 -14.77
C VAL A 193 -6.13 2.94 -15.27
N ILE A 194 -6.38 4.25 -15.36
CA ILE A 194 -7.59 4.82 -15.98
C ILE A 194 -7.16 5.71 -17.13
N ILE A 195 -7.77 5.54 -18.30
CA ILE A 195 -7.53 6.36 -19.48
C ILE A 195 -8.84 7.02 -19.92
N HIS A 196 -8.81 8.35 -19.95
CA HIS A 196 -9.90 9.18 -20.47
C HIS A 196 -9.54 9.69 -21.88
N TYR A 197 -10.49 9.67 -22.82
CA TYR A 197 -10.31 10.07 -24.22
C TYR A 197 -11.56 10.69 -24.82
#